data_eb071b3d0fc0aad6c2e7d9702ad7a00d
#
_entry.id   eb071b3d0fc0aad6c2e7d9702ad7a00d
#
_cell.length_a   1.000
_cell.length_b   1.000
_cell.length_c   1.000
_cell.angle_alpha   90.00
_cell.angle_beta   90.00
_cell.angle_gamma   90.00
#
_symmetry.space_group_name_H-M   'P 1'
#
loop_
_entity.id
_entity.type
_entity.pdbx_description
1 polymer ?
#
loop_
_entity_poly.entity_id
_entity_poly.type
_entity_poly.pdbx_seq_one_letter_code
_entity_poly.pdbx_strand_id
1 'polypeptide(L)'
;MSKQLIFNLSDAEYDLYQQTKNDYGNCEERFKQAQVYNELIENLQPIANQREETKSMVSKFQSILKIYNLVTIALLDARTLSHGCILSNENEWDCKFYCKQSYLLIYEFFVAYNKNNKSVNNIIQTDFPSLSEKRKLLAQKVKSFKSTHKIEGQGKDIRQKIAAHIELDFTLYDRYLNSLNREEVITALTDFLSVLSEIQTFSGELIDSYSEHLAEEMSNLQDKINVFKEEHKPELSQEYVAALDSMVRQLD
;
A
#
# COMPACT_ATOMS: atom_id res chain seq x y z
N MET A 1 -23.92 11.80 -14.10
CA MET A 1 -24.27 10.91 -15.24
C MET A 1 -25.61 10.29 -14.94
N SER A 2 -26.59 10.31 -15.86
CA SER A 2 -27.86 9.64 -15.63
C SER A 2 -27.67 8.13 -15.83
N LYS A 3 -28.48 7.31 -15.11
CA LYS A 3 -28.53 5.84 -15.26
C LYS A 3 -28.68 5.38 -16.73
N GLN A 4 -29.24 6.24 -17.59
CA GLN A 4 -29.47 5.99 -19.01
C GLN A 4 -28.19 6.00 -19.88
N LEU A 5 -27.07 6.54 -19.37
CA LEU A 5 -25.81 6.61 -20.11
C LEU A 5 -24.86 5.44 -19.75
N ILE A 6 -25.21 4.66 -18.76
CA ILE A 6 -24.45 3.48 -18.32
C ILE A 6 -25.31 2.28 -18.71
N PHE A 7 -25.08 1.74 -19.90
CA PHE A 7 -25.86 0.68 -20.51
C PHE A 7 -26.09 -0.52 -19.59
N ASN A 8 -27.35 -0.90 -19.38
CA ASN A 8 -27.82 -2.18 -18.82
C ASN A 8 -27.25 -2.63 -17.47
N LEU A 9 -26.71 -1.74 -16.64
CA LEU A 9 -26.30 -2.10 -15.29
C LEU A 9 -27.53 -2.36 -14.40
N SER A 10 -27.50 -3.43 -13.62
CA SER A 10 -28.41 -3.63 -12.48
C SER A 10 -28.25 -2.49 -11.45
N ASP A 11 -29.24 -2.31 -10.58
CA ASP A 11 -29.17 -1.28 -9.54
C ASP A 11 -27.93 -1.46 -8.64
N ALA A 12 -27.59 -2.70 -8.26
CA ALA A 12 -26.41 -3.02 -7.46
C ALA A 12 -25.09 -2.69 -8.20
N GLU A 13 -25.00 -2.98 -9.50
CA GLU A 13 -23.82 -2.64 -10.31
C GLU A 13 -23.68 -1.13 -10.49
N TYR A 14 -24.79 -0.42 -10.65
CA TYR A 14 -24.78 1.05 -10.72
C TYR A 14 -24.30 1.68 -9.40
N ASP A 15 -24.79 1.18 -8.27
CA ASP A 15 -24.42 1.67 -6.94
C ASP A 15 -22.94 1.40 -6.68
N LEU A 16 -22.44 0.20 -7.01
CA LEU A 16 -21.02 -0.15 -6.92
C LEU A 16 -20.17 0.77 -7.83
N TYR A 17 -20.64 1.04 -9.05
CA TYR A 17 -19.97 1.98 -9.97
C TYR A 17 -19.88 3.38 -9.37
N GLN A 18 -20.97 3.92 -8.81
CA GLN A 18 -20.96 5.24 -8.18
C GLN A 18 -20.04 5.28 -6.95
N GLN A 19 -20.09 4.26 -6.12
CA GLN A 19 -19.17 4.12 -4.97
C GLN A 19 -17.72 4.09 -5.43
N THR A 20 -17.39 3.25 -6.41
CA THR A 20 -16.04 3.15 -6.99
C THR A 20 -15.54 4.50 -7.49
N LYS A 21 -16.41 5.26 -8.18
CA LYS A 21 -16.08 6.60 -8.68
C LYS A 21 -15.81 7.60 -7.56
N ASN A 22 -16.62 7.58 -6.50
CA ASN A 22 -16.47 8.49 -5.36
C ASN A 22 -15.17 8.17 -4.59
N ASP A 23 -14.86 6.89 -4.42
CA ASP A 23 -13.67 6.44 -3.70
C ASP A 23 -12.37 6.65 -4.50
N TYR A 24 -12.46 6.80 -5.84
CA TYR A 24 -11.30 7.08 -6.68
C TYR A 24 -10.59 8.38 -6.27
N GLY A 25 -11.35 9.46 -6.05
CA GLY A 25 -10.82 10.74 -5.56
C GLY A 25 -10.05 10.60 -4.24
N ASN A 26 -10.60 9.83 -3.30
CA ASN A 26 -9.94 9.56 -2.02
C ASN A 26 -8.62 8.77 -2.20
N CYS A 27 -8.57 7.84 -3.17
CA CYS A 27 -7.33 7.10 -3.47
C CYS A 27 -6.25 8.00 -4.09
N GLU A 28 -6.63 8.93 -4.96
CA GLU A 28 -5.68 9.92 -5.52
C GLU A 28 -5.09 10.81 -4.43
N GLU A 29 -5.90 11.29 -3.49
CA GLU A 29 -5.44 12.11 -2.38
C GLU A 29 -4.45 11.34 -1.50
N ARG A 30 -4.76 10.09 -1.17
CA ARG A 30 -3.87 9.21 -0.41
C ARG A 30 -2.56 8.89 -1.13
N PHE A 31 -2.60 8.79 -2.46
CA PHE A 31 -1.38 8.64 -3.26
C PHE A 31 -0.48 9.88 -3.16
N LYS A 32 -1.07 11.08 -3.20
CA LYS A 32 -0.34 12.34 -2.98
C LYS A 32 0.27 12.39 -1.57
N GLN A 33 -0.48 11.99 -0.53
CA GLN A 33 0.07 11.88 0.82
C GLN A 33 1.26 10.91 0.88
N ALA A 34 1.17 9.76 0.22
CA ALA A 34 2.29 8.82 0.15
C ALA A 34 3.53 9.41 -0.52
N GLN A 35 3.36 10.27 -1.54
CA GLN A 35 4.47 11.01 -2.15
C GLN A 35 5.12 12.00 -1.17
N VAL A 36 4.31 12.77 -0.42
CA VAL A 36 4.82 13.69 0.61
C VAL A 36 5.64 12.95 1.67
N TYR A 37 5.19 11.77 2.12
CA TYR A 37 5.98 10.95 3.05
C TYR A 37 7.30 10.45 2.45
N ASN A 38 7.32 10.11 1.15
CA ASN A 38 8.58 9.73 0.50
C ASN A 38 9.56 10.90 0.42
N GLU A 39 9.09 12.11 0.11
CA GLU A 39 9.90 13.33 0.11
C GLU A 39 10.44 13.64 1.52
N LEU A 40 9.62 13.46 2.56
CA LEU A 40 10.07 13.61 3.95
C LEU A 40 11.22 12.67 4.27
N ILE A 41 11.13 11.40 3.86
CA ILE A 41 12.20 10.42 4.07
C ILE A 41 13.47 10.79 3.33
N GLU A 42 13.37 11.25 2.08
CA GLU A 42 14.53 11.71 1.32
C GLU A 42 15.23 12.87 2.01
N ASN A 43 14.47 13.80 2.57
CA ASN A 43 14.99 14.91 3.36
C ASN A 43 15.67 14.48 4.67
N LEU A 44 15.24 13.36 5.27
CA LEU A 44 15.85 12.79 6.48
C LEU A 44 17.10 11.95 6.21
N GLN A 45 17.35 11.51 4.98
CA GLN A 45 18.49 10.65 4.62
C GLN A 45 19.87 11.24 5.04
N PRO A 46 20.18 12.54 4.83
CA PRO A 46 21.44 13.11 5.26
C PRO A 46 21.67 13.00 6.77
N ILE A 47 20.60 13.13 7.56
CA ILE A 47 20.63 13.04 9.02
C ILE A 47 20.77 11.60 9.47
N ALA A 48 20.06 10.68 8.82
CA ALA A 48 20.10 9.24 9.09
C ALA A 48 21.51 8.64 8.91
N ASN A 49 22.28 9.17 7.96
CA ASN A 49 23.63 8.68 7.69
C ASN A 49 24.66 8.98 8.80
N GLN A 50 24.32 9.85 9.76
CA GLN A 50 25.24 10.28 10.81
C GLN A 50 25.07 9.51 12.13
N ARG A 51 23.91 8.86 12.35
CA ARG A 51 23.62 8.08 13.56
C ARG A 51 22.94 6.76 13.25
N GLU A 52 23.46 5.67 13.81
CA GLU A 52 22.88 4.32 13.59
C GLU A 52 21.44 4.21 14.11
N GLU A 53 21.10 4.89 15.21
CA GLU A 53 19.74 4.90 15.76
C GLU A 53 18.75 5.59 14.81
N THR A 54 19.08 6.81 14.36
CA THR A 54 18.25 7.56 13.40
C THR A 54 18.12 6.80 12.08
N LYS A 55 19.19 6.18 11.60
CA LYS A 55 19.19 5.35 10.41
C LYS A 55 18.29 4.13 10.55
N SER A 56 18.30 3.49 11.73
CA SER A 56 17.41 2.38 12.04
C SER A 56 15.94 2.84 12.02
N MET A 57 15.63 3.99 12.63
CA MET A 57 14.29 4.56 12.66
C MET A 57 13.77 4.90 11.25
N VAL A 58 14.55 5.60 10.45
CA VAL A 58 14.21 5.92 9.06
C VAL A 58 13.98 4.64 8.25
N SER A 59 14.80 3.60 8.41
CA SER A 59 14.62 2.31 7.74
C SER A 59 13.32 1.62 8.14
N LYS A 60 12.95 1.68 9.43
CA LYS A 60 11.67 1.15 9.91
C LYS A 60 10.48 1.92 9.30
N PHE A 61 10.55 3.25 9.30
CA PHE A 61 9.52 4.11 8.70
C PHE A 61 9.35 3.83 7.22
N GLN A 62 10.44 3.70 6.45
CA GLN A 62 10.41 3.28 5.05
C GLN A 62 9.71 1.92 4.86
N SER A 63 9.89 0.99 5.78
CA SER A 63 9.23 -0.33 5.72
C SER A 63 7.71 -0.22 5.87
N ILE A 64 7.23 0.68 6.73
CA ILE A 64 5.80 0.97 6.91
C ILE A 64 5.24 1.63 5.64
N LEU A 65 5.92 2.65 5.12
CA LEU A 65 5.51 3.36 3.92
C LEU A 65 5.45 2.46 2.68
N LYS A 66 6.34 1.48 2.55
CA LYS A 66 6.27 0.50 1.45
C LYS A 66 4.95 -0.26 1.44
N ILE A 67 4.43 -0.64 2.61
CA ILE A 67 3.11 -1.29 2.69
C ILE A 67 2.01 -0.29 2.37
N TYR A 68 2.04 0.92 2.92
CA TYR A 68 1.04 1.94 2.65
C TYR A 68 0.95 2.28 1.15
N ASN A 69 2.09 2.50 0.50
CA ASN A 69 2.16 2.77 -0.94
C ASN A 69 1.67 1.60 -1.78
N LEU A 70 2.07 0.36 -1.43
CA LEU A 70 1.62 -0.86 -2.10
C LEU A 70 0.10 -0.98 -2.05
N VAL A 71 -0.50 -0.74 -0.89
CA VAL A 71 -1.96 -0.82 -0.71
C VAL A 71 -2.67 0.29 -1.48
N THR A 72 -2.13 1.52 -1.46
CA THR A 72 -2.71 2.65 -2.19
C THR A 72 -2.73 2.41 -3.69
N ILE A 73 -1.63 1.90 -4.27
CA ILE A 73 -1.57 1.52 -5.69
C ILE A 73 -2.58 0.39 -5.99
N ALA A 74 -2.61 -0.64 -5.15
CA ALA A 74 -3.54 -1.75 -5.33
C ALA A 74 -5.02 -1.32 -5.24
N LEU A 75 -5.33 -0.33 -4.41
CA LEU A 75 -6.68 0.28 -4.34
C LEU A 75 -7.06 0.97 -5.66
N LEU A 76 -6.16 1.78 -6.22
CA LEU A 76 -6.39 2.44 -7.51
C LEU A 76 -6.60 1.41 -8.63
N ASP A 77 -5.74 0.40 -8.72
CA ASP A 77 -5.83 -0.65 -9.72
C ASP A 77 -7.10 -1.50 -9.55
N ALA A 78 -7.44 -1.89 -8.32
CA ALA A 78 -8.65 -2.67 -8.03
C ALA A 78 -9.92 -1.88 -8.38
N ARG A 79 -9.96 -0.57 -8.12
CA ARG A 79 -11.06 0.32 -8.52
C ARG A 79 -11.21 0.38 -10.04
N THR A 80 -10.10 0.54 -10.75
CA THR A 80 -10.08 0.56 -12.22
C THR A 80 -10.58 -0.77 -12.79
N LEU A 81 -10.12 -1.89 -12.26
CA LEU A 81 -10.54 -3.22 -12.70
C LEU A 81 -12.00 -3.52 -12.38
N SER A 82 -12.49 -3.13 -11.20
CA SER A 82 -13.91 -3.25 -10.84
C SER A 82 -14.80 -2.50 -11.83
N HIS A 83 -14.42 -1.27 -12.16
CA HIS A 83 -15.10 -0.46 -13.16
C HIS A 83 -15.08 -1.13 -14.54
N GLY A 84 -13.93 -1.67 -14.96
CA GLY A 84 -13.81 -2.41 -16.22
C GLY A 84 -14.68 -3.66 -16.25
N CYS A 85 -14.69 -4.47 -15.19
CA CYS A 85 -15.54 -5.66 -15.07
C CYS A 85 -17.05 -5.31 -15.16
N ILE A 86 -17.46 -4.17 -14.59
CA ILE A 86 -18.86 -3.74 -14.61
C ILE A 86 -19.27 -3.27 -16.01
N LEU A 87 -18.44 -2.43 -16.65
CA LEU A 87 -18.76 -1.84 -17.95
C LEU A 87 -18.59 -2.79 -19.14
N SER A 88 -17.80 -3.83 -19.01
CA SER A 88 -17.53 -4.81 -20.07
C SER A 88 -18.63 -5.88 -20.23
N ASN A 89 -19.79 -5.70 -19.60
CA ASN A 89 -20.87 -6.70 -19.58
C ASN A 89 -21.33 -7.16 -20.98
N GLU A 90 -21.26 -6.28 -21.98
CA GLU A 90 -21.71 -6.57 -23.35
C GLU A 90 -20.59 -7.15 -24.26
N ASN A 91 -19.32 -7.11 -23.81
CA ASN A 91 -18.18 -7.61 -24.57
C ASN A 91 -17.49 -8.74 -23.81
N GLU A 92 -17.70 -9.97 -24.28
CA GLU A 92 -17.15 -11.17 -23.64
C GLU A 92 -15.62 -11.13 -23.52
N TRP A 93 -14.92 -10.60 -24.55
CA TRP A 93 -13.46 -10.55 -24.54
C TRP A 93 -12.93 -9.52 -23.53
N ASP A 94 -13.53 -8.33 -23.49
CA ASP A 94 -13.19 -7.29 -22.50
C ASP A 94 -13.46 -7.79 -21.08
N CYS A 95 -14.58 -8.46 -20.88
CA CYS A 95 -14.92 -9.08 -19.60
C CYS A 95 -13.85 -10.09 -19.15
N LYS A 96 -13.47 -11.03 -20.02
CA LYS A 96 -12.40 -11.99 -19.75
C LYS A 96 -11.06 -11.32 -19.47
N PHE A 97 -10.74 -10.24 -20.21
CA PHE A 97 -9.55 -9.46 -19.98
C PHE A 97 -9.51 -8.86 -18.56
N TYR A 98 -10.58 -8.14 -18.14
CA TYR A 98 -10.64 -7.55 -16.81
C TYR A 98 -10.68 -8.59 -15.69
N CYS A 99 -11.38 -9.69 -15.87
CA CYS A 99 -11.37 -10.81 -14.93
C CYS A 99 -9.97 -11.39 -14.72
N LYS A 100 -9.25 -11.62 -15.81
CA LYS A 100 -7.87 -12.10 -15.79
C LYS A 100 -6.94 -11.14 -15.05
N GLN A 101 -7.02 -9.84 -15.36
CA GLN A 101 -6.19 -8.82 -14.72
C GLN A 101 -6.51 -8.67 -13.22
N SER A 102 -7.76 -8.87 -12.83
CA SER A 102 -8.17 -8.82 -11.42
C SER A 102 -7.52 -9.93 -10.59
N TYR A 103 -7.51 -11.17 -11.07
CA TYR A 103 -6.79 -12.24 -10.40
C TYR A 103 -5.28 -12.01 -10.33
N LEU A 104 -4.70 -11.47 -11.42
CA LEU A 104 -3.28 -11.11 -11.44
C LEU A 104 -2.97 -10.06 -10.36
N LEU A 105 -3.74 -8.98 -10.31
CA LEU A 105 -3.57 -7.93 -9.30
C LEU A 105 -3.64 -8.49 -7.88
N ILE A 106 -4.71 -9.24 -7.57
CA ILE A 106 -4.91 -9.80 -6.23
C ILE A 106 -3.74 -10.71 -5.84
N TYR A 107 -3.33 -11.60 -6.74
CA TYR A 107 -2.23 -12.52 -6.48
C TYR A 107 -0.90 -11.79 -6.24
N GLU A 108 -0.51 -10.89 -7.16
CA GLU A 108 0.75 -10.14 -7.07
C GLU A 108 0.78 -9.21 -5.85
N PHE A 109 -0.35 -8.62 -5.49
CA PHE A 109 -0.47 -7.85 -4.26
C PHE A 109 -0.08 -8.69 -3.03
N PHE A 110 -0.66 -9.87 -2.86
CA PHE A 110 -0.35 -10.70 -1.68
C PHE A 110 1.07 -11.24 -1.69
N VAL A 111 1.67 -11.48 -2.85
CA VAL A 111 3.10 -11.82 -2.95
C VAL A 111 3.96 -10.67 -2.42
N ALA A 112 3.71 -9.45 -2.89
CA ALA A 112 4.45 -8.26 -2.46
C ALA A 112 4.18 -7.91 -0.99
N TYR A 113 2.91 -7.99 -0.54
CA TYR A 113 2.50 -7.75 0.83
C TYR A 113 3.19 -8.70 1.81
N ASN A 114 3.17 -10.00 1.55
CA ASN A 114 3.81 -11.00 2.41
C ASN A 114 5.32 -10.77 2.55
N LYS A 115 5.99 -10.36 1.46
CA LYS A 115 7.43 -10.06 1.45
C LYS A 115 7.78 -8.91 2.41
N ASN A 116 6.97 -7.86 2.43
CA ASN A 116 7.21 -6.65 3.24
C ASN A 116 6.65 -6.75 4.66
N ASN A 117 5.64 -7.55 4.87
CA ASN A 117 4.88 -7.63 6.11
C ASN A 117 5.67 -8.16 7.31
N LYS A 118 6.73 -8.98 7.09
CA LYS A 118 7.56 -9.50 8.17
C LYS A 118 8.29 -8.37 8.91
N SER A 119 8.84 -7.41 8.19
CA SER A 119 9.50 -6.23 8.77
C SER A 119 8.53 -5.42 9.63
N VAL A 120 7.34 -5.12 9.08
CA VAL A 120 6.32 -4.35 9.80
C VAL A 120 5.81 -5.08 11.04
N ASN A 121 5.66 -6.40 11.00
CA ASN A 121 5.31 -7.17 12.19
C ASN A 121 6.35 -7.04 13.31
N ASN A 122 7.63 -7.05 12.99
CA ASN A 122 8.68 -6.85 13.99
C ASN A 122 8.59 -5.45 14.61
N ILE A 123 8.39 -4.41 13.78
CA ILE A 123 8.22 -3.02 14.24
C ILE A 123 7.04 -2.91 15.22
N ILE A 124 5.89 -3.51 14.89
CA ILE A 124 4.72 -3.49 15.77
C ILE A 124 5.02 -4.17 17.10
N GLN A 125 5.68 -5.31 17.09
CA GLN A 125 5.99 -6.06 18.31
C GLN A 125 6.98 -5.32 19.22
N THR A 126 7.95 -4.61 18.65
CA THR A 126 8.99 -3.92 19.42
C THR A 126 8.56 -2.51 19.82
N ASP A 127 8.04 -1.74 18.89
CA ASP A 127 7.85 -0.29 19.06
C ASP A 127 6.38 0.06 19.40
N PHE A 128 5.40 -0.74 18.92
CA PHE A 128 3.96 -0.47 19.09
C PHE A 128 3.17 -1.70 19.55
N PRO A 129 3.50 -2.30 20.71
CA PRO A 129 2.82 -3.53 21.17
C PRO A 129 1.31 -3.36 21.38
N SER A 130 0.82 -2.13 21.60
CA SER A 130 -0.61 -1.81 21.69
C SER A 130 -1.38 -2.10 20.41
N LEU A 131 -0.72 -2.08 19.23
CA LEU A 131 -1.33 -2.37 17.93
C LEU A 131 -1.34 -3.87 17.59
N SER A 132 -0.74 -4.73 18.42
CA SER A 132 -0.57 -6.16 18.13
C SER A 132 -1.89 -6.91 17.94
N GLU A 133 -2.92 -6.63 18.76
CA GLU A 133 -4.22 -7.30 18.62
C GLU A 133 -4.95 -6.86 17.34
N LYS A 134 -4.92 -5.56 17.02
CA LYS A 134 -5.48 -5.04 15.78
C LYS A 134 -4.80 -5.65 14.56
N ARG A 135 -3.47 -5.79 14.62
CA ARG A 135 -2.67 -6.45 13.59
C ARG A 135 -3.04 -7.93 13.41
N LYS A 136 -3.30 -8.63 14.49
CA LYS A 136 -3.72 -10.04 14.48
C LYS A 136 -5.09 -10.22 13.82
N LEU A 137 -6.05 -9.36 14.14
CA LEU A 137 -7.38 -9.36 13.51
C LEU A 137 -7.26 -9.12 12.00
N LEU A 138 -6.46 -8.15 11.59
CA LEU A 138 -6.18 -7.88 10.18
C LEU A 138 -5.57 -9.09 9.47
N ALA A 139 -4.60 -9.77 10.10
CA ALA A 139 -4.00 -10.98 9.56
C ALA A 139 -5.01 -12.12 9.38
N GLN A 140 -5.95 -12.28 10.31
CA GLN A 140 -7.05 -13.25 10.19
C GLN A 140 -7.97 -12.92 9.01
N LYS A 141 -8.29 -11.65 8.80
CA LYS A 141 -9.12 -11.20 7.68
C LYS A 141 -8.44 -11.46 6.34
N VAL A 142 -7.17 -11.13 6.22
CA VAL A 142 -6.36 -11.45 5.02
C VAL A 142 -6.35 -12.95 4.75
N LYS A 143 -6.15 -13.77 5.78
CA LYS A 143 -6.17 -15.23 5.66
C LYS A 143 -7.53 -15.74 5.21
N SER A 144 -8.62 -15.24 5.80
CA SER A 144 -9.99 -15.59 5.41
C SER A 144 -10.25 -15.25 3.95
N PHE A 145 -9.94 -14.04 3.52
CA PHE A 145 -10.06 -13.62 2.12
C PHE A 145 -9.34 -14.57 1.16
N LYS A 146 -8.06 -14.84 1.41
CA LYS A 146 -7.24 -15.73 0.56
C LYS A 146 -7.83 -17.14 0.45
N SER A 147 -8.39 -17.66 1.55
CA SER A 147 -9.04 -18.97 1.60
C SER A 147 -10.37 -18.96 0.84
N THR A 148 -11.24 -17.97 1.07
CA THR A 148 -12.55 -17.85 0.44
C THR A 148 -12.44 -17.79 -1.07
N HIS A 149 -11.51 -16.96 -1.58
CA HIS A 149 -11.32 -16.76 -3.02
C HIS A 149 -10.23 -17.63 -3.63
N LYS A 150 -9.73 -18.64 -2.90
CA LYS A 150 -8.75 -19.64 -3.39
C LYS A 150 -7.51 -19.03 -4.07
N ILE A 151 -7.03 -17.90 -3.53
CA ILE A 151 -5.98 -17.10 -4.19
C ILE A 151 -4.67 -17.88 -4.36
N GLU A 152 -4.28 -18.70 -3.40
CA GLU A 152 -3.03 -19.49 -3.47
C GLU A 152 -3.12 -20.70 -4.42
N GLY A 153 -4.33 -21.15 -4.76
CA GLY A 153 -4.59 -22.19 -5.76
C GLY A 153 -4.95 -21.59 -7.11
N GLN A 154 -6.25 -21.36 -7.32
CA GLN A 154 -6.79 -20.88 -8.58
C GLN A 154 -6.18 -19.55 -9.04
N GLY A 155 -5.98 -18.58 -8.13
CA GLY A 155 -5.36 -17.31 -8.47
C GLY A 155 -3.92 -17.48 -8.99
N LYS A 156 -3.14 -18.37 -8.39
CA LYS A 156 -1.79 -18.72 -8.85
C LYS A 156 -1.82 -19.37 -10.25
N ASP A 157 -2.74 -20.29 -10.50
CA ASP A 157 -2.86 -20.96 -11.79
C ASP A 157 -3.27 -19.97 -12.88
N ILE A 158 -4.23 -19.10 -12.64
CA ILE A 158 -4.64 -18.03 -13.55
C ILE A 158 -3.45 -17.11 -13.85
N ARG A 159 -2.72 -16.67 -12.83
CA ARG A 159 -1.51 -15.84 -12.98
C ARG A 159 -0.48 -16.51 -13.88
N GLN A 160 -0.16 -17.75 -13.62
CA GLN A 160 0.89 -18.47 -14.35
C GLN A 160 0.49 -18.85 -15.77
N LYS A 161 -0.77 -19.19 -15.99
CA LYS A 161 -1.22 -19.77 -17.26
C LYS A 161 -1.79 -18.77 -18.25
N ILE A 162 -2.46 -17.71 -17.79
CA ILE A 162 -3.17 -16.81 -18.71
C ILE A 162 -2.93 -15.31 -18.44
N ALA A 163 -2.53 -14.91 -17.24
CA ALA A 163 -2.46 -13.49 -16.91
C ALA A 163 -1.07 -12.88 -17.17
N ALA A 164 0.00 -13.52 -16.70
CA ALA A 164 1.36 -13.02 -16.85
C ALA A 164 2.04 -13.45 -18.17
N HIS A 165 1.59 -14.55 -18.75
CA HIS A 165 2.15 -15.09 -19.99
C HIS A 165 1.03 -15.57 -20.91
N ILE A 166 1.27 -15.52 -22.23
CA ILE A 166 0.43 -16.20 -23.20
C ILE A 166 0.93 -17.64 -23.25
N GLU A 167 0.08 -18.58 -22.82
CA GLU A 167 0.39 -20.01 -22.91
C GLU A 167 0.46 -20.44 -24.37
N LEU A 168 1.51 -21.15 -24.74
CA LEU A 168 1.66 -21.70 -26.10
C LEU A 168 0.66 -22.80 -26.40
N ASP A 169 0.20 -23.53 -25.39
CA ASP A 169 -0.93 -24.45 -25.51
C ASP A 169 -2.25 -23.67 -25.48
N PHE A 170 -2.76 -23.37 -26.67
CA PHE A 170 -4.01 -22.62 -26.82
C PHE A 170 -5.20 -23.33 -26.14
N THR A 171 -5.24 -24.65 -26.11
CA THR A 171 -6.32 -25.44 -25.48
C THR A 171 -6.31 -25.21 -23.96
N LEU A 172 -5.12 -25.19 -23.38
CA LEU A 172 -4.96 -24.89 -21.94
C LEU A 172 -5.32 -23.44 -21.62
N TYR A 173 -4.84 -22.50 -22.43
CA TYR A 173 -5.17 -21.08 -22.29
C TYR A 173 -6.68 -20.83 -22.37
N ASP A 174 -7.34 -21.39 -23.40
CA ASP A 174 -8.78 -21.26 -23.61
C ASP A 174 -9.59 -21.86 -22.45
N ARG A 175 -9.18 -23.03 -21.94
CA ARG A 175 -9.82 -23.66 -20.78
C ARG A 175 -9.79 -22.76 -19.54
N TYR A 176 -8.64 -22.17 -19.20
CA TYR A 176 -8.52 -21.27 -18.05
C TYR A 176 -9.30 -19.99 -18.28
N LEU A 177 -9.24 -19.42 -19.48
CA LEU A 177 -9.97 -18.19 -19.82
C LEU A 177 -11.49 -18.39 -19.70
N ASN A 178 -12.01 -19.54 -20.17
CA ASN A 178 -13.43 -19.86 -20.09
C ASN A 178 -13.86 -20.32 -18.69
N SER A 179 -12.94 -20.62 -17.79
CA SER A 179 -13.26 -20.91 -16.38
C SER A 179 -13.45 -19.63 -15.53
N LEU A 180 -13.14 -18.46 -16.08
CA LEU A 180 -13.32 -17.20 -15.38
C LEU A 180 -14.81 -16.85 -15.29
N ASN A 181 -15.31 -16.70 -14.05
CA ASN A 181 -16.67 -16.26 -13.78
C ASN A 181 -16.65 -14.79 -13.35
N ARG A 182 -17.33 -13.93 -14.11
CA ARG A 182 -17.39 -12.49 -13.85
C ARG A 182 -17.95 -12.16 -12.46
N GLU A 183 -19.02 -12.81 -12.04
CA GLU A 183 -19.65 -12.55 -10.75
C GLU A 183 -18.73 -12.92 -9.58
N GLU A 184 -18.04 -14.06 -9.70
CA GLU A 184 -17.03 -14.46 -8.70
C GLU A 184 -15.88 -13.44 -8.63
N VAL A 185 -15.44 -12.91 -9.78
CA VAL A 185 -14.40 -11.89 -9.84
C VAL A 185 -14.85 -10.56 -9.22
N ILE A 186 -16.07 -10.11 -9.52
CA ILE A 186 -16.63 -8.88 -8.91
C ILE A 186 -16.74 -9.05 -7.39
N THR A 187 -17.20 -10.19 -6.91
CA THR A 187 -17.25 -10.50 -5.48
C THR A 187 -15.85 -10.48 -4.87
N ALA A 188 -14.89 -11.14 -5.51
CA ALA A 188 -13.49 -11.15 -5.05
C ALA A 188 -12.88 -9.74 -5.01
N LEU A 189 -13.14 -8.89 -6.02
CA LEU A 189 -12.67 -7.50 -6.05
C LEU A 189 -13.33 -6.67 -4.94
N THR A 190 -14.62 -6.84 -4.68
CA THR A 190 -15.34 -6.13 -3.61
C THR A 190 -14.76 -6.46 -2.24
N ASP A 191 -14.57 -7.75 -1.96
CA ASP A 191 -13.96 -8.21 -0.72
C ASP A 191 -12.49 -7.79 -0.62
N PHE A 192 -11.76 -7.79 -1.75
CA PHE A 192 -10.38 -7.32 -1.81
C PHE A 192 -10.27 -5.84 -1.48
N LEU A 193 -11.14 -5.00 -2.03
CA LEU A 193 -11.20 -3.58 -1.71
C LEU A 193 -11.46 -3.34 -0.22
N SER A 194 -12.33 -4.13 0.41
CA SER A 194 -12.55 -4.09 1.86
C SER A 194 -11.28 -4.42 2.64
N VAL A 195 -10.56 -5.49 2.25
CA VAL A 195 -9.30 -5.89 2.88
C VAL A 195 -8.22 -4.80 2.69
N LEU A 196 -8.09 -4.25 1.48
CA LEU A 196 -7.15 -3.18 1.18
C LEU A 196 -7.42 -1.93 2.03
N SER A 197 -8.69 -1.52 2.16
CA SER A 197 -9.07 -0.35 2.99
C SER A 197 -8.68 -0.53 4.45
N GLU A 198 -8.82 -1.74 4.99
CA GLU A 198 -8.41 -2.01 6.38
C GLU A 198 -6.88 -2.03 6.55
N ILE A 199 -6.16 -2.62 5.59
CA ILE A 199 -4.69 -2.58 5.62
C ILE A 199 -4.23 -1.12 5.53
N GLN A 200 -4.86 -0.31 4.68
CA GLN A 200 -4.51 1.10 4.53
C GLN A 200 -4.77 1.91 5.79
N THR A 201 -5.96 1.75 6.40
CA THR A 201 -6.30 2.41 7.66
C THR A 201 -5.30 2.04 8.76
N PHE A 202 -5.00 0.75 8.90
CA PHE A 202 -4.02 0.29 9.87
C PHE A 202 -2.61 0.83 9.60
N SER A 203 -2.19 0.85 8.33
CA SER A 203 -0.87 1.39 7.95
C SER A 203 -0.81 2.89 8.15
N GLY A 204 -1.89 3.64 7.93
CA GLY A 204 -2.01 5.06 8.21
C GLY A 204 -1.82 5.35 9.71
N GLU A 205 -2.56 4.65 10.57
CA GLU A 205 -2.39 4.78 12.04
C GLU A 205 -0.95 4.48 12.49
N LEU A 206 -0.32 3.49 11.88
CA LEU A 206 1.07 3.15 12.18
C LEU A 206 2.04 4.23 11.70
N ILE A 207 1.77 4.87 10.53
CA ILE A 207 2.53 6.01 10.03
C ILE A 207 2.41 7.18 11.01
N ASP A 208 1.19 7.53 11.42
CA ASP A 208 0.94 8.65 12.33
C ASP A 208 1.68 8.44 13.66
N SER A 209 1.52 7.25 14.27
CA SER A 209 2.22 6.90 15.52
C SER A 209 3.75 6.93 15.38
N TYR A 210 4.26 6.48 14.21
CA TYR A 210 5.70 6.48 13.97
C TYR A 210 6.24 7.87 13.66
N SER A 211 5.46 8.71 12.97
CA SER A 211 5.81 10.11 12.68
C SER A 211 5.94 10.93 13.95
N GLU A 212 5.01 10.75 14.91
CA GLU A 212 5.09 11.40 16.24
C GLU A 212 6.37 10.99 16.97
N HIS A 213 6.66 9.69 17.02
CA HIS A 213 7.89 9.17 17.64
C HIS A 213 9.15 9.68 16.92
N LEU A 214 9.16 9.73 15.59
CA LEU A 214 10.26 10.26 14.81
C LEU A 214 10.48 11.76 15.06
N ALA A 215 9.41 12.55 15.14
CA ALA A 215 9.47 13.97 15.44
C ALA A 215 10.06 14.24 16.85
N GLU A 216 9.67 13.45 17.85
CA GLU A 216 10.22 13.53 19.20
C GLU A 216 11.73 13.23 19.20
N GLU A 217 12.16 12.19 18.51
CA GLU A 217 13.58 11.85 18.41
C GLU A 217 14.40 12.88 17.63
N MET A 218 13.81 13.49 16.58
CA MET A 218 14.45 14.60 15.86
C MET A 218 14.61 15.84 16.74
N SER A 219 13.60 16.18 17.54
CA SER A 219 13.69 17.26 18.52
C SER A 219 14.78 16.97 19.56
N ASN A 220 14.83 15.76 20.10
CA ASN A 220 15.88 15.33 21.03
C ASN A 220 17.28 15.43 20.41
N LEU A 221 17.41 15.11 19.12
CA LEU A 221 18.67 15.23 18.39
C LEU A 221 19.09 16.68 18.20
N GLN A 222 18.13 17.55 17.88
CA GLN A 222 18.34 18.99 17.76
C GLN A 222 18.85 19.59 19.08
N ASP A 223 18.22 19.23 20.19
CA ASP A 223 18.65 19.68 21.53
C ASP A 223 20.07 19.20 21.85
N LYS A 224 20.39 17.94 21.58
CA LYS A 224 21.74 17.38 21.78
C LYS A 224 22.80 18.10 20.95
N ILE A 225 22.48 18.45 19.68
CA ILE A 225 23.37 19.22 18.81
C ILE A 225 23.60 20.62 19.38
N ASN A 226 22.53 21.28 19.84
CA ASN A 226 22.63 22.62 20.41
C ASN A 226 23.46 22.63 21.72
N VAL A 227 23.24 21.68 22.62
CA VAL A 227 24.03 21.50 23.84
C VAL A 227 25.50 21.26 23.49
N PHE A 228 25.80 20.35 22.59
CA PHE A 228 27.16 20.07 22.14
C PHE A 228 27.86 21.33 21.57
N LYS A 229 27.15 22.13 20.78
CA LYS A 229 27.67 23.40 20.26
C LYS A 229 28.04 24.39 21.36
N GLU A 230 27.16 24.58 22.34
CA GLU A 230 27.43 25.53 23.44
C GLU A 230 28.59 25.05 24.35
N GLU A 231 28.67 23.78 24.64
CA GLU A 231 29.74 23.19 25.48
C GLU A 231 31.11 23.25 24.80
N HIS A 232 31.19 23.09 23.47
CA HIS A 232 32.44 23.03 22.73
C HIS A 232 32.72 24.26 21.86
N LYS A 233 31.90 25.31 21.96
CA LYS A 233 32.01 26.54 21.17
C LYS A 233 33.42 27.12 21.03
N PRO A 234 34.29 27.12 22.06
CA PRO A 234 35.65 27.60 21.94
C PRO A 234 36.57 26.75 21.11
N GLU A 235 36.23 25.47 20.93
CA GLU A 235 37.06 24.44 20.28
C GLU A 235 36.64 24.14 18.83
N LEU A 236 35.40 24.57 18.44
CA LEU A 236 34.84 24.30 17.13
C LEU A 236 35.27 25.31 16.08
N SER A 237 35.66 24.83 14.91
CA SER A 237 35.88 25.72 13.76
C SER A 237 34.56 26.34 13.30
N GLN A 238 34.62 27.55 12.71
CA GLN A 238 33.45 28.22 12.15
C GLN A 238 32.72 27.38 11.09
N GLU A 239 33.46 26.64 10.28
CA GLU A 239 32.91 25.74 9.27
C GLU A 239 32.11 24.60 9.91
N TYR A 240 32.63 24.05 11.03
CA TYR A 240 31.93 22.98 11.74
C TYR A 240 30.64 23.47 12.43
N VAL A 241 30.68 24.66 13.02
CA VAL A 241 29.49 25.30 13.60
C VAL A 241 28.44 25.56 12.51
N ALA A 242 28.84 26.07 11.35
CA ALA A 242 27.92 26.31 10.23
C ALA A 242 27.28 24.99 9.70
N ALA A 243 28.05 23.89 9.69
CA ALA A 243 27.51 22.57 9.35
C ALA A 243 26.46 22.09 10.35
N LEU A 244 26.73 22.24 11.67
CA LEU A 244 25.76 21.91 12.72
C LEU A 244 24.50 22.78 12.65
N ASP A 245 24.62 24.08 12.35
CA ASP A 245 23.46 24.96 12.16
C ASP A 245 22.64 24.62 10.92
N SER A 246 23.30 24.13 9.86
CA SER A 246 22.62 23.61 8.68
C SER A 246 21.82 22.34 9.01
N MET A 247 22.39 21.45 9.85
CA MET A 247 21.70 20.23 10.28
C MET A 247 20.47 20.54 11.13
N VAL A 248 20.61 21.46 12.09
CA VAL A 248 19.47 21.90 12.94
C VAL A 248 18.33 22.45 12.08
N ARG A 249 18.63 23.30 11.09
CA ARG A 249 17.63 23.84 10.16
C ARG A 249 16.94 22.80 9.25
N GLN A 250 17.55 21.64 9.07
CA GLN A 250 16.94 20.53 8.32
C GLN A 250 16.03 19.66 9.21
N LEU A 251 16.10 19.85 10.54
CA LEU A 251 15.27 19.17 11.53
C LEU A 251 13.97 19.97 11.84
N ASP A 252 13.95 21.29 11.58
CA ASP A 252 12.77 22.14 11.65
C ASP A 252 11.82 21.89 10.47
#